data_1958d25f89c539d17813ffb3b45e12cc
#
_entry.id   1958d25f89c539d17813ffb3b45e12cc
#
_cell.length_a   1.000
_cell.length_b   1.000
_cell.length_c   1.000
_cell.angle_alpha   90.00
_cell.angle_beta   90.00
_cell.angle_gamma   90.00
#
_symmetry.space_group_name_H-M   'P 1'
#
loop_
_entity.id
_entity.type
_entity.pdbx_description
1 polymer ?
#
loop_
_entity_poly.entity_id
_entity_poly.type
_entity_poly.pdbx_seq_one_letter_code
_entity_poly.pdbx_strand_id
1 'polypeptide(L)'
;VDFLVPKSGPIVVLGDSLSFGLGAESNHGYIGVLQKRLNLEMVNKGVSGDTSKMALERLQKDVLDLKPALVIVELGGNDFMQKVPLEETFANLDQIIARIQAQRTPVLLVGIKSGIFGNEASSHYKRLANQRHTGLVVNAMGNILTRADLKSDAIHPNDKGYEAMADNVEPELRWMLHKLGRI
;
A
#
# COMPACT_ATOMS: atom_id res chain seq x y z
N VAL A 1 -6.18 16.02 -1.38
CA VAL A 1 -4.83 15.69 -1.87
C VAL A 1 -4.36 16.88 -2.71
N ASP A 2 -3.38 17.63 -2.20
CA ASP A 2 -2.80 18.77 -2.92
C ASP A 2 -1.75 18.26 -3.93
N PHE A 3 -2.18 18.00 -5.14
CA PHE A 3 -1.29 17.67 -6.25
C PHE A 3 -0.74 18.98 -6.84
N LEU A 4 0.30 19.50 -6.22
CA LEU A 4 0.79 20.84 -6.56
C LEU A 4 1.60 20.90 -7.85
N VAL A 5 2.21 19.80 -8.29
CA VAL A 5 2.99 19.75 -9.55
C VAL A 5 3.14 18.30 -10.01
N PRO A 6 2.90 17.97 -11.31
CA PRO A 6 3.29 16.69 -11.87
C PRO A 6 4.79 16.48 -11.69
N LYS A 7 5.18 15.40 -11.02
CA LYS A 7 6.60 15.04 -10.84
C LYS A 7 7.00 14.00 -11.87
N SER A 8 8.18 14.21 -12.46
CA SER A 8 8.90 13.14 -13.13
C SER A 8 9.49 12.21 -12.06
N GLY A 9 9.39 10.91 -12.24
CA GLY A 9 9.92 9.93 -11.30
C GLY A 9 9.10 8.65 -11.30
N PRO A 10 9.59 7.59 -10.67
CA PRO A 10 8.87 6.32 -10.59
C PRO A 10 7.66 6.41 -9.65
N ILE A 11 6.71 5.50 -9.87
CA ILE A 11 5.75 5.12 -8.84
C ILE A 11 6.44 4.06 -7.98
N VAL A 12 6.56 4.31 -6.69
CA VAL A 12 7.22 3.38 -5.76
C VAL A 12 6.19 2.78 -4.83
N VAL A 13 6.30 1.46 -4.61
CA VAL A 13 5.45 0.74 -3.66
C VAL A 13 6.28 0.37 -2.45
N LEU A 14 5.93 0.88 -1.28
CA LEU A 14 6.48 0.49 0.01
C LEU A 14 5.45 -0.40 0.71
N GLY A 15 5.80 -1.67 0.93
CA GLY A 15 4.86 -2.62 1.48
C GLY A 15 5.50 -3.87 2.04
N ASP A 16 4.66 -4.82 2.41
CA ASP A 16 5.08 -6.10 2.99
C ASP A 16 4.95 -7.28 2.00
N SER A 17 4.60 -8.47 2.49
CA SER A 17 4.42 -9.68 1.68
C SER A 17 3.32 -9.57 0.64
N LEU A 18 2.29 -8.76 0.88
CA LEU A 18 1.21 -8.54 -0.07
C LEU A 18 1.70 -7.73 -1.27
N SER A 19 2.49 -6.69 -1.04
CA SER A 19 3.13 -5.93 -2.11
C SER A 19 4.21 -6.74 -2.82
N PHE A 20 4.95 -7.57 -2.09
CA PHE A 20 5.91 -8.52 -2.69
C PHE A 20 5.21 -9.51 -3.63
N GLY A 21 3.96 -9.87 -3.35
CA GLY A 21 3.18 -10.85 -4.13
C GLY A 21 3.37 -12.28 -3.65
N LEU A 22 3.62 -12.48 -2.34
CA LEU A 22 3.79 -13.82 -1.77
C LEU A 22 2.52 -14.66 -1.96
N GLY A 23 2.68 -15.87 -2.50
CA GLY A 23 1.57 -16.77 -2.79
C GLY A 23 1.04 -16.71 -4.22
N ALA A 24 1.51 -15.76 -5.04
CA ALA A 24 1.21 -15.67 -6.46
C ALA A 24 2.37 -16.20 -7.31
N GLU A 25 2.07 -16.55 -8.56
CA GLU A 25 3.09 -16.74 -9.58
C GLU A 25 3.81 -15.42 -9.89
N SER A 26 4.99 -15.49 -10.52
CA SER A 26 5.79 -14.30 -10.84
C SER A 26 4.97 -13.26 -11.60
N ASN A 27 4.99 -12.02 -11.13
CA ASN A 27 4.24 -10.87 -11.66
C ASN A 27 2.70 -10.97 -11.57
N HIS A 28 2.15 -11.95 -10.84
CA HIS A 28 0.70 -12.08 -10.59
C HIS A 28 0.27 -11.50 -9.22
N GLY A 29 1.18 -10.95 -8.42
CA GLY A 29 0.81 -10.11 -7.28
C GLY A 29 0.04 -8.86 -7.74
N TYR A 30 -0.71 -8.20 -6.82
CA TYR A 30 -1.58 -7.08 -7.19
C TYR A 30 -0.83 -5.93 -7.89
N ILE A 31 0.44 -5.70 -7.58
CA ILE A 31 1.26 -4.69 -8.27
C ILE A 31 1.51 -5.09 -9.71
N GLY A 32 1.86 -6.34 -9.99
CA GLY A 32 2.04 -6.84 -11.37
C GLY A 32 0.75 -6.74 -12.19
N VAL A 33 -0.39 -7.06 -11.58
CA VAL A 33 -1.72 -6.90 -12.20
C VAL A 33 -1.98 -5.43 -12.54
N LEU A 34 -1.75 -4.50 -11.59
CA LEU A 34 -1.93 -3.06 -11.80
C LEU A 34 -0.99 -2.52 -12.87
N GLN A 35 0.28 -2.91 -12.88
CA GLN A 35 1.25 -2.51 -13.91
C GLN A 35 0.75 -2.89 -15.32
N LYS A 36 0.26 -4.11 -15.48
CA LYS A 36 -0.27 -4.61 -16.75
C LYS A 36 -1.53 -3.84 -17.17
N ARG A 37 -2.49 -3.64 -16.27
CA ARG A 37 -3.76 -2.97 -16.56
C ARG A 37 -3.61 -1.48 -16.87
N LEU A 38 -2.66 -0.82 -16.21
CA LEU A 38 -2.42 0.61 -16.36
C LEU A 38 -1.36 0.93 -17.41
N ASN A 39 -0.67 -0.09 -17.92
CA ASN A 39 0.50 0.06 -18.79
C ASN A 39 1.55 1.01 -18.20
N LEU A 40 1.86 0.83 -16.91
CA LEU A 40 2.79 1.65 -16.14
C LEU A 40 3.77 0.77 -15.38
N GLU A 41 5.03 1.19 -15.35
CA GLU A 41 6.03 0.56 -14.49
C GLU A 41 5.96 1.13 -13.06
N MET A 42 6.10 0.24 -12.08
CA MET A 42 6.16 0.57 -10.66
C MET A 42 7.39 -0.09 -10.05
N VAL A 43 8.11 0.64 -9.21
CA VAL A 43 9.23 0.10 -8.43
C VAL A 43 8.67 -0.54 -7.18
N ASN A 44 8.57 -1.86 -7.19
CA ASN A 44 8.06 -2.61 -6.04
C ASN A 44 9.16 -2.80 -4.98
N LYS A 45 8.92 -2.26 -3.79
CA LYS A 45 9.75 -2.36 -2.59
C LYS A 45 9.01 -3.09 -1.46
N GLY A 46 8.17 -4.08 -1.82
CA GLY A 46 7.55 -4.99 -0.88
C GLY A 46 8.60 -5.93 -0.27
N VAL A 47 8.62 -6.06 1.05
CA VAL A 47 9.50 -6.98 1.79
C VAL A 47 8.64 -7.83 2.73
N SER A 48 8.65 -9.15 2.51
CA SER A 48 7.84 -10.07 3.31
C SER A 48 8.21 -9.98 4.80
N GLY A 49 7.19 -9.85 5.64
CA GLY A 49 7.32 -9.75 7.08
C GLY A 49 7.54 -8.33 7.62
N ASP A 50 7.68 -7.32 6.76
CA ASP A 50 7.88 -5.95 7.20
C ASP A 50 6.72 -5.44 8.07
N THR A 51 7.08 -4.89 9.22
CA THR A 51 6.22 -4.04 10.02
C THR A 51 6.35 -2.58 9.60
N SER A 52 5.46 -1.72 10.09
CA SER A 52 5.54 -0.28 9.88
C SER A 52 6.89 0.32 10.33
N LYS A 53 7.46 -0.21 11.43
CA LYS A 53 8.78 0.20 11.94
C LYS A 53 9.91 -0.19 10.98
N MET A 54 9.95 -1.44 10.53
CA MET A 54 10.98 -1.93 9.61
C MET A 54 10.94 -1.16 8.28
N ALA A 55 9.76 -0.90 7.74
CA ALA A 55 9.59 -0.09 6.55
C ALA A 55 10.05 1.37 6.75
N LEU A 56 9.82 1.96 7.92
CA LEU A 56 10.29 3.30 8.26
C LEU A 56 11.83 3.37 8.28
N GLU A 57 12.50 2.34 8.79
CA GLU A 57 13.96 2.25 8.85
C GLU A 57 14.61 2.26 7.47
N ARG A 58 14.00 1.59 6.47
CA ARG A 58 14.51 1.52 5.09
C ARG A 58 13.95 2.59 4.14
N LEU A 59 13.04 3.44 4.61
CA LEU A 59 12.32 4.43 3.80
C LEU A 59 13.26 5.33 2.97
N GLN A 60 14.36 5.81 3.57
CA GLN A 60 15.30 6.70 2.87
C GLN A 60 15.86 6.04 1.62
N LYS A 61 16.50 4.88 1.79
CA LYS A 61 17.21 4.18 0.72
C LYS A 61 16.26 3.62 -0.34
N ASP A 62 15.15 3.03 0.10
CA ASP A 62 14.29 2.25 -0.78
C ASP A 62 13.24 3.10 -1.50
N VAL A 63 12.92 4.28 -0.96
CA VAL A 63 11.86 5.14 -1.49
C VAL A 63 12.36 6.55 -1.79
N LEU A 64 12.87 7.27 -0.77
CA LEU A 64 13.11 8.71 -0.91
C LEU A 64 14.25 9.03 -1.87
N ASP A 65 15.29 8.21 -1.90
CA ASP A 65 16.44 8.38 -2.80
C ASP A 65 16.05 8.16 -4.29
N LEU A 66 14.95 7.47 -4.55
CA LEU A 66 14.41 7.29 -5.90
C LEU A 66 13.67 8.52 -6.43
N LYS A 67 13.42 9.53 -5.59
CA LYS A 67 12.67 10.76 -5.93
C LYS A 67 11.31 10.44 -6.57
N PRO A 68 10.44 9.67 -5.91
CA PRO A 68 9.22 9.16 -6.51
C PRO A 68 8.23 10.27 -6.91
N ALA A 69 7.45 10.02 -7.96
CA ALA A 69 6.32 10.85 -8.34
C ALA A 69 5.04 10.52 -7.56
N LEU A 70 4.93 9.30 -7.09
CA LEU A 70 3.84 8.78 -6.25
C LEU A 70 4.39 7.63 -5.40
N VAL A 71 3.99 7.54 -4.13
CA VAL A 71 4.27 6.37 -3.30
C VAL A 71 2.97 5.70 -2.89
N ILE A 72 2.89 4.39 -3.12
CA ILE A 72 1.86 3.52 -2.56
C ILE A 72 2.43 2.94 -1.26
N VAL A 73 1.75 3.16 -0.13
CA VAL A 73 2.14 2.63 1.19
C VAL A 73 1.11 1.59 1.61
N GLU A 74 1.51 0.32 1.61
CA GLU A 74 0.70 -0.83 2.01
C GLU A 74 1.40 -1.54 3.15
N LEU A 75 0.99 -1.26 4.40
CA LEU A 75 1.63 -1.74 5.63
C LEU A 75 0.64 -1.79 6.78
N GLY A 76 0.98 -2.54 7.82
CA GLY A 76 0.23 -2.67 9.06
C GLY A 76 -0.27 -4.10 9.32
N GLY A 77 -0.34 -4.95 8.28
CA GLY A 77 -0.77 -6.34 8.42
C GLY A 77 0.10 -7.12 9.41
N ASN A 78 1.42 -7.02 9.29
CA ASN A 78 2.37 -7.68 10.18
C ASN A 78 2.36 -7.08 11.59
N ASP A 79 2.19 -5.76 11.73
CA ASP A 79 2.03 -5.12 13.03
C ASP A 79 0.83 -5.72 13.79
N PHE A 80 -0.31 -5.86 13.13
CA PHE A 80 -1.52 -6.43 13.74
C PHE A 80 -1.31 -7.90 14.14
N MET A 81 -0.65 -8.71 13.30
CA MET A 81 -0.34 -10.11 13.61
C MET A 81 0.63 -10.24 14.78
N GLN A 82 1.59 -9.34 14.89
CA GLN A 82 2.57 -9.29 15.99
C GLN A 82 2.04 -8.57 17.23
N LYS A 83 0.78 -8.10 17.20
CA LYS A 83 0.13 -7.38 18.30
C LYS A 83 0.87 -6.09 18.69
N VAL A 84 1.50 -5.43 17.72
CA VAL A 84 2.04 -4.08 17.93
C VAL A 84 0.87 -3.14 18.25
N PRO A 85 0.97 -2.27 19.26
CA PRO A 85 -0.08 -1.32 19.57
C PRO A 85 -0.47 -0.47 18.34
N LEU A 86 -1.78 -0.25 18.15
CA LEU A 86 -2.28 0.53 17.00
C LEU A 86 -1.67 1.94 16.96
N GLU A 87 -1.52 2.57 18.12
CA GLU A 87 -0.90 3.89 18.25
C GLU A 87 0.54 3.91 17.72
N GLU A 88 1.32 2.86 18.00
CA GLU A 88 2.70 2.73 17.52
C GLU A 88 2.71 2.49 16.00
N THR A 89 1.89 1.55 15.51
CA THR A 89 1.75 1.28 14.07
C THR A 89 1.41 2.55 13.30
N PHE A 90 0.39 3.29 13.76
CA PHE A 90 -0.05 4.49 13.06
C PHE A 90 0.87 5.70 13.26
N ALA A 91 1.63 5.76 14.35
CA ALA A 91 2.72 6.74 14.51
C ALA A 91 3.86 6.49 13.50
N ASN A 92 4.22 5.24 13.25
CA ASN A 92 5.22 4.89 12.24
C ASN A 92 4.70 5.22 10.82
N LEU A 93 3.46 4.87 10.49
CA LEU A 93 2.84 5.21 9.20
C LEU A 93 2.76 6.73 9.01
N ASP A 94 2.44 7.49 10.06
CA ASP A 94 2.42 8.94 10.02
C ASP A 94 3.79 9.54 9.68
N GLN A 95 4.85 9.03 10.31
CA GLN A 95 6.23 9.44 10.02
C GLN A 95 6.65 9.07 8.58
N ILE A 96 6.29 7.88 8.09
CA ILE A 96 6.54 7.46 6.70
C ILE A 96 5.91 8.47 5.75
N ILE A 97 4.61 8.74 5.91
CA ILE A 97 3.85 9.65 5.04
C ILE A 97 4.42 11.07 5.14
N ALA A 98 4.71 11.56 6.34
CA ALA A 98 5.27 12.90 6.53
C ALA A 98 6.61 13.07 5.79
N ARG A 99 7.50 12.09 5.87
CA ARG A 99 8.81 12.14 5.19
C ARG A 99 8.68 12.08 3.67
N ILE A 100 7.72 11.29 3.13
CA ILE A 100 7.43 11.25 1.70
C ILE A 100 6.88 12.61 1.24
N GLN A 101 5.93 13.17 1.98
CA GLN A 101 5.30 14.45 1.66
C GLN A 101 6.25 15.65 1.81
N ALA A 102 7.28 15.55 2.66
CA ALA A 102 8.35 16.56 2.73
C ALA A 102 9.09 16.74 1.39
N GLN A 103 9.08 15.71 0.53
CA GLN A 103 9.56 15.79 -0.84
C GLN A 103 8.46 16.24 -1.84
N ARG A 104 7.31 16.72 -1.37
CA ARG A 104 6.13 17.05 -2.18
C ARG A 104 5.65 15.88 -3.04
N THR A 105 5.77 14.67 -2.53
CA THR A 105 5.33 13.45 -3.21
C THR A 105 3.98 13.01 -2.63
N PRO A 106 2.96 12.84 -3.46
CA PRO A 106 1.67 12.31 -3.02
C PRO A 106 1.78 10.86 -2.57
N VAL A 107 0.88 10.46 -1.68
CA VAL A 107 0.82 9.11 -1.12
C VAL A 107 -0.56 8.51 -1.34
N LEU A 108 -0.61 7.26 -1.80
CA LEU A 108 -1.77 6.39 -1.71
C LEU A 108 -1.58 5.45 -0.51
N LEU A 109 -2.37 5.65 0.54
CA LEU A 109 -2.38 4.77 1.70
C LEU A 109 -3.32 3.60 1.44
N VAL A 110 -2.78 2.38 1.52
CA VAL A 110 -3.52 1.14 1.26
C VAL A 110 -3.66 0.40 2.58
N GLY A 111 -4.87 0.44 3.14
CA GLY A 111 -5.21 -0.19 4.40
C GLY A 111 -5.48 -1.68 4.25
N ILE A 112 -5.11 -2.42 5.28
CA ILE A 112 -5.38 -3.84 5.43
C ILE A 112 -6.33 -4.03 6.60
N LYS A 113 -7.47 -4.66 6.33
CA LYS A 113 -8.41 -5.06 7.36
C LYS A 113 -8.19 -6.53 7.68
N SER A 114 -7.70 -6.83 8.88
CA SER A 114 -7.43 -8.20 9.31
C SER A 114 -8.14 -8.51 10.65
N GLY A 115 -8.87 -9.62 10.67
CA GLY A 115 -9.44 -10.23 11.86
C GLY A 115 -10.29 -9.28 12.73
N ILE A 116 -10.20 -9.48 14.05
CA ILE A 116 -10.97 -8.75 15.06
C ILE A 116 -10.62 -7.25 15.18
N PHE A 117 -9.41 -6.86 14.79
CA PHE A 117 -8.97 -5.45 14.83
C PHE A 117 -9.38 -4.65 13.57
N GLY A 118 -10.04 -5.28 12.61
CA GLY A 118 -10.29 -4.70 11.31
C GLY A 118 -11.11 -3.40 11.31
N ASN A 119 -12.08 -3.25 12.20
CA ASN A 119 -12.89 -2.03 12.26
C ASN A 119 -12.13 -0.87 12.90
N GLU A 120 -11.38 -1.14 13.96
CA GLU A 120 -10.58 -0.14 14.65
C GLU A 120 -9.42 0.33 13.76
N ALA A 121 -8.67 -0.59 13.15
CA ALA A 121 -7.64 -0.27 12.18
C ALA A 121 -8.18 0.57 11.01
N SER A 122 -9.36 0.23 10.47
CA SER A 122 -10.00 1.01 9.41
C SER A 122 -10.27 2.47 9.83
N SER A 123 -10.65 2.70 11.07
CA SER A 123 -10.86 4.05 11.62
C SER A 123 -9.54 4.82 11.71
N HIS A 124 -8.46 4.16 12.07
CA HIS A 124 -7.12 4.75 12.13
C HIS A 124 -6.59 5.10 10.73
N TYR A 125 -6.73 4.21 9.73
CA TYR A 125 -6.38 4.51 8.34
C TYR A 125 -7.14 5.73 7.81
N LYS A 126 -8.45 5.80 8.04
CA LYS A 126 -9.28 6.96 7.63
C LYS A 126 -8.82 8.25 8.30
N ARG A 127 -8.56 8.22 9.61
CA ARG A 127 -8.08 9.37 10.37
C ARG A 127 -6.74 9.85 9.83
N LEU A 128 -5.77 8.94 9.65
CA LEU A 128 -4.45 9.25 9.14
C LEU A 128 -4.52 9.83 7.72
N ALA A 129 -5.30 9.21 6.83
CA ALA A 129 -5.46 9.70 5.47
C ALA A 129 -6.07 11.11 5.42
N ASN A 130 -7.06 11.39 6.26
CA ASN A 130 -7.64 12.73 6.38
C ASN A 130 -6.64 13.75 6.92
N GLN A 131 -5.88 13.42 7.96
CA GLN A 131 -4.87 14.30 8.56
C GLN A 131 -3.73 14.62 7.59
N ARG A 132 -3.31 13.64 6.81
CA ARG A 132 -2.19 13.77 5.86
C ARG A 132 -2.63 14.07 4.43
N HIS A 133 -3.94 14.18 4.16
CA HIS A 133 -4.47 14.43 2.82
C HIS A 133 -3.94 13.45 1.77
N THR A 134 -3.92 12.15 2.07
CA THR A 134 -3.51 11.09 1.14
C THR A 134 -4.71 10.54 0.37
N GLY A 135 -4.45 9.85 -0.75
CA GLY A 135 -5.39 8.87 -1.28
C GLY A 135 -5.57 7.73 -0.28
N LEU A 136 -6.69 7.03 -0.31
CA LEU A 136 -6.98 5.96 0.64
C LEU A 136 -7.77 4.82 0.02
N VAL A 137 -7.22 3.62 0.12
CA VAL A 137 -7.96 2.37 0.02
C VAL A 137 -8.14 1.80 1.43
N VAL A 138 -9.34 1.82 1.98
CA VAL A 138 -9.58 1.45 3.39
C VAL A 138 -9.29 -0.02 3.68
N ASN A 139 -9.58 -0.90 2.72
CA ASN A 139 -9.41 -2.34 2.84
C ASN A 139 -9.11 -2.96 1.49
N ALA A 140 -7.84 -3.11 1.16
CA ALA A 140 -7.41 -3.71 -0.09
C ALA A 140 -7.73 -5.21 -0.18
N MET A 141 -7.77 -5.91 0.94
CA MET A 141 -8.09 -7.34 0.99
C MET A 141 -9.57 -7.64 0.76
N GLY A 142 -10.47 -6.67 0.96
CA GLY A 142 -11.90 -6.90 0.79
C GLY A 142 -12.38 -8.11 1.60
N ASN A 143 -12.94 -9.10 0.91
CA ASN A 143 -13.40 -10.37 1.48
C ASN A 143 -12.46 -11.55 1.16
N ILE A 144 -11.25 -11.31 0.65
CA ILE A 144 -10.32 -12.36 0.20
C ILE A 144 -10.03 -13.35 1.33
N LEU A 145 -9.82 -12.86 2.56
CA LEU A 145 -9.45 -13.70 3.69
C LEU A 145 -10.57 -14.71 4.08
N THR A 146 -11.81 -14.45 3.73
CA THR A 146 -12.96 -15.36 4.00
C THR A 146 -13.23 -16.36 2.89
N ARG A 147 -12.50 -16.26 1.77
CA ARG A 147 -12.68 -17.10 0.58
C ARG A 147 -11.46 -17.98 0.34
N ALA A 148 -11.62 -19.29 0.53
CA ALA A 148 -10.53 -20.25 0.35
C ALA A 148 -10.01 -20.32 -1.10
N ASP A 149 -10.89 -20.11 -2.09
CA ASP A 149 -10.55 -20.11 -3.51
C ASP A 149 -9.67 -18.91 -3.96
N LEU A 150 -9.53 -17.90 -3.12
CA LEU A 150 -8.71 -16.71 -3.37
C LEU A 150 -7.38 -16.69 -2.61
N LYS A 151 -7.06 -17.76 -1.90
CA LYS A 151 -5.87 -17.81 -1.02
C LYS A 151 -4.91 -18.93 -1.42
N SER A 152 -3.64 -18.68 -1.20
CA SER A 152 -2.56 -19.68 -1.28
C SER A 152 -2.27 -20.34 0.06
N ASP A 153 -2.50 -19.60 1.16
CA ASP A 153 -2.36 -20.08 2.55
C ASP A 153 -3.40 -19.39 3.47
N ALA A 154 -3.13 -19.31 4.78
CA ALA A 154 -4.07 -18.73 5.74
C ALA A 154 -4.33 -17.23 5.54
N ILE A 155 -3.33 -16.49 5.05
CA ILE A 155 -3.34 -15.01 5.02
C ILE A 155 -2.97 -14.41 3.66
N HIS A 156 -2.29 -15.16 2.77
CA HIS A 156 -1.85 -14.62 1.49
C HIS A 156 -2.82 -15.00 0.36
N PRO A 157 -3.12 -14.05 -0.53
CA PRO A 157 -3.86 -14.33 -1.75
C PRO A 157 -3.10 -15.28 -2.68
N ASN A 158 -3.83 -16.03 -3.51
CA ASN A 158 -3.32 -16.61 -4.74
C ASN A 158 -3.50 -15.63 -5.91
N ASP A 159 -3.19 -16.02 -7.15
CA ASP A 159 -3.30 -15.14 -8.32
C ASP A 159 -4.69 -14.49 -8.43
N LYS A 160 -5.78 -15.27 -8.28
CA LYS A 160 -7.15 -14.74 -8.30
C LYS A 160 -7.43 -13.78 -7.15
N GLY A 161 -6.87 -14.05 -5.98
CA GLY A 161 -6.96 -13.17 -4.82
C GLY A 161 -6.24 -11.85 -5.05
N TYR A 162 -5.08 -11.87 -5.68
CA TYR A 162 -4.37 -10.66 -6.04
C TYR A 162 -5.04 -9.87 -7.18
N GLU A 163 -5.71 -10.52 -8.12
CA GLU A 163 -6.59 -9.84 -9.06
C GLU A 163 -7.73 -9.09 -8.33
N ALA A 164 -8.38 -9.74 -7.37
CA ALA A 164 -9.40 -9.11 -6.55
C ALA A 164 -8.85 -7.97 -5.67
N MET A 165 -7.62 -8.09 -5.16
CA MET A 165 -6.95 -7.01 -4.44
C MET A 165 -6.65 -5.83 -5.38
N ALA A 166 -6.21 -6.09 -6.60
CA ALA A 166 -6.00 -5.06 -7.62
C ALA A 166 -7.32 -4.34 -7.95
N ASP A 167 -8.44 -5.05 -8.07
CA ASP A 167 -9.77 -4.46 -8.29
C ASP A 167 -10.14 -3.46 -7.18
N ASN A 168 -9.74 -3.74 -5.93
CA ASN A 168 -9.99 -2.85 -4.80
C ASN A 168 -9.08 -1.61 -4.78
N VAL A 169 -7.86 -1.71 -5.31
CA VAL A 169 -6.85 -0.64 -5.29
C VAL A 169 -6.93 0.24 -6.53
N GLU A 170 -7.22 -0.34 -7.69
CA GLU A 170 -7.14 0.33 -9.00
C GLU A 170 -7.97 1.63 -9.09
N PRO A 171 -9.24 1.70 -8.61
CA PRO A 171 -10.05 2.90 -8.77
C PRO A 171 -9.41 4.15 -8.18
N GLU A 172 -8.91 4.06 -6.93
CA GLU A 172 -8.27 5.19 -6.26
C GLU A 172 -6.91 5.51 -6.89
N LEU A 173 -6.11 4.49 -7.21
CA LEU A 173 -4.83 4.69 -7.89
C LEU A 173 -5.03 5.38 -9.24
N ARG A 174 -5.99 4.93 -10.05
CA ARG A 174 -6.31 5.52 -11.36
C ARG A 174 -6.74 6.98 -11.22
N TRP A 175 -7.58 7.29 -10.24
CA TRP A 175 -7.99 8.66 -9.96
C TRP A 175 -6.78 9.55 -9.62
N MET A 176 -5.87 9.08 -8.76
CA MET A 176 -4.66 9.81 -8.42
C MET A 176 -3.74 10.01 -9.63
N LEU A 177 -3.55 8.98 -10.46
CA LEU A 177 -2.73 9.06 -11.66
C LEU A 177 -3.28 10.06 -12.67
N HIS A 178 -4.60 10.11 -12.87
CA HIS A 178 -5.24 11.15 -13.68
C HIS A 178 -4.96 12.57 -13.13
N LYS A 179 -5.07 12.76 -11.81
CA LYS A 179 -4.75 14.05 -11.18
C LYS A 179 -3.29 14.46 -11.35
N LEU A 180 -2.39 13.48 -11.45
CA LEU A 180 -0.96 13.69 -11.67
C LEU A 180 -0.59 13.80 -13.17
N GLY A 181 -1.54 13.65 -14.09
CA GLY A 181 -1.29 13.65 -15.53
C GLY A 181 -0.39 12.48 -15.99
N ARG A 182 -0.52 11.32 -15.33
CA ARG A 182 0.29 10.12 -15.62
C ARG A 182 -0.43 9.12 -16.53
N ILE A 183 -1.72 9.17 -16.60
CA ILE A 183 -2.61 8.43 -17.51
C ILE A 183 -3.75 9.34 -17.97
#